data_bfd156eb15e5338af61c9af7b3fb71d1
#
_entry.id   bfd156eb15e5338af61c9af7b3fb71d1
#
_cell.length_a   1.000
_cell.length_b   1.000
_cell.length_c   1.000
_cell.angle_alpha   90.00
_cell.angle_beta   90.00
_cell.angle_gamma   90.00
#
_symmetry.space_group_name_H-M   'P 1'
#
loop_
_entity.id
_entity.type
_entity.pdbx_description
1 polymer ?
#
loop_
_entity_poly.entity_id
_entity_poly.type
_entity_poly.pdbx_seq_one_letter_code
_entity_poly.pdbx_strand_id
1 'polypeptide(L)'
;TGFAKFARVDRAARTGRKYMVYYSERLTSEAGMFATDLVRDGVIGRVVQVVTGIITGSLALLSDAGHMATDALGLGMALAAIQAASKARVHPQRTFGLYRLEILAALFNAMLLFGVAGYVLYEAIGRLGDAPDIASTPVLIVGILGLIVNVIAFMLLRAGSKESLNLQGAYLEVLSDMLGSVGVIIAAIVWGITGWAWVDPVIGAVIGVFILPRAWRLGREALRVLVQAAPARLDLGAMQAGLAAIGGVVDVHDLHVWTLTSDMEVATAHLRVAAGTDSHAVLDQARALLADQHGITHATLQVEPDDHHGCEEVTW
;
A
#
# COMPACT_ATOMS: atom_id res chain seq x y z
N THR A 1 22.25 -21.96 2.22
CA THR A 1 20.88 -21.89 2.77
C THR A 1 19.82 -21.59 1.72
N GLY A 2 20.13 -20.90 0.60
CA GLY A 2 19.23 -20.67 -0.52
C GLY A 2 18.81 -21.94 -1.30
N PHE A 3 19.74 -22.86 -1.52
CA PHE A 3 19.48 -24.13 -2.20
C PHE A 3 18.43 -25.02 -1.50
N ALA A 4 18.38 -25.03 -0.19
CA ALA A 4 17.41 -25.83 0.57
C ALA A 4 15.97 -25.25 0.47
N LYS A 5 15.81 -23.95 0.19
CA LYS A 5 14.50 -23.31 -0.05
C LYS A 5 13.96 -23.62 -1.43
N PHE A 6 14.81 -23.54 -2.48
CA PHE A 6 14.46 -23.95 -3.83
C PHE A 6 14.01 -25.42 -3.91
N ALA A 7 14.71 -26.32 -3.22
CA ALA A 7 14.33 -27.74 -3.15
C ALA A 7 12.97 -27.97 -2.48
N ARG A 8 12.52 -27.11 -1.54
CA ARG A 8 11.18 -27.20 -0.93
C ARG A 8 10.07 -26.71 -1.83
N VAL A 9 10.29 -25.65 -2.58
CA VAL A 9 9.31 -25.11 -3.57
C VAL A 9 9.12 -26.13 -4.70
N ASP A 10 10.22 -26.70 -5.21
CA ASP A 10 10.18 -27.74 -6.26
C ASP A 10 9.48 -29.02 -5.79
N ARG A 11 9.66 -29.42 -4.52
CA ARG A 11 8.97 -30.57 -3.92
C ARG A 11 7.48 -30.29 -3.72
N ALA A 12 7.08 -29.06 -3.38
CA ALA A 12 5.67 -28.68 -3.26
C ALA A 12 4.95 -28.66 -4.61
N ALA A 13 5.61 -28.16 -5.65
CA ALA A 13 5.09 -28.19 -7.02
C ALA A 13 4.86 -29.63 -7.52
N ARG A 14 5.79 -30.54 -7.22
CA ARG A 14 5.66 -31.96 -7.60
C ARG A 14 4.59 -32.73 -6.81
N THR A 15 4.23 -32.29 -5.61
CA THR A 15 3.22 -32.97 -4.78
C THR A 15 1.83 -32.39 -4.91
N GLY A 16 1.62 -31.37 -5.79
CA GLY A 16 0.31 -30.70 -5.99
C GLY A 16 -0.18 -29.93 -4.78
N ARG A 17 0.63 -29.82 -3.71
CA ARG A 17 0.28 -29.04 -2.52
C ARG A 17 0.51 -27.58 -2.83
N LYS A 18 -0.58 -26.77 -2.87
CA LYS A 18 -0.50 -25.31 -2.94
C LYS A 18 0.24 -24.82 -1.68
N TYR A 19 1.48 -24.37 -1.83
CA TYR A 19 2.17 -23.67 -0.76
C TYR A 19 1.57 -22.26 -0.70
N MET A 20 0.89 -21.94 0.39
CA MET A 20 0.71 -20.55 0.76
C MET A 20 2.10 -19.99 1.08
N VAL A 21 2.65 -19.22 0.15
CA VAL A 21 3.86 -18.44 0.41
C VAL A 21 3.44 -17.34 1.36
N TYR A 22 3.66 -17.55 2.64
CA TYR A 22 3.48 -16.53 3.65
C TYR A 22 4.29 -15.29 3.26
N TYR A 23 3.73 -14.11 3.44
CA TYR A 23 4.33 -12.79 3.19
C TYR A 23 5.73 -12.65 3.83
N SER A 24 6.00 -13.38 4.92
CA SER A 24 7.32 -13.47 5.56
C SER A 24 8.41 -14.05 4.65
N GLU A 25 8.08 -14.85 3.64
CA GLU A 25 9.06 -15.37 2.68
C GLU A 25 9.37 -14.37 1.56
N ARG A 26 8.45 -13.43 1.23
CA ARG A 26 8.75 -12.31 0.34
C ARG A 26 9.75 -11.32 0.95
N LEU A 27 9.70 -11.11 2.28
CA LEU A 27 10.67 -10.27 3.00
C LEU A 27 12.08 -10.89 3.09
N THR A 28 12.20 -12.20 2.90
CA THR A 28 13.47 -12.92 2.86
C THR A 28 13.92 -13.27 1.43
N SER A 29 13.16 -12.86 0.41
CA SER A 29 13.60 -12.94 -0.98
C SER A 29 14.74 -11.93 -1.23
N GLU A 30 15.62 -12.25 -2.19
CA GLU A 30 16.73 -11.34 -2.57
C GLU A 30 16.21 -9.93 -2.91
N ALA A 31 15.02 -9.83 -3.52
CA ALA A 31 14.38 -8.54 -3.81
C ALA A 31 13.95 -7.79 -2.53
N GLY A 32 13.48 -8.49 -1.50
CA GLY A 32 13.13 -7.88 -0.21
C GLY A 32 14.38 -7.43 0.56
N MET A 33 15.47 -8.19 0.52
CA MET A 33 16.76 -7.77 1.10
C MET A 33 17.34 -6.57 0.37
N PHE A 34 17.30 -6.58 -0.96
CA PHE A 34 17.76 -5.47 -1.79
C PHE A 34 16.93 -4.19 -1.58
N ALA A 35 15.60 -4.30 -1.45
CA ALA A 35 14.74 -3.18 -1.09
C ALA A 35 15.05 -2.65 0.32
N THR A 36 15.37 -3.52 1.27
CA THR A 36 15.77 -3.13 2.64
C THR A 36 17.11 -2.41 2.64
N ASP A 37 18.06 -2.84 1.82
CA ASP A 37 19.37 -2.18 1.69
C ASP A 37 19.22 -0.83 0.98
N LEU A 38 18.41 -0.72 -0.09
CA LEU A 38 18.08 0.55 -0.75
C LEU A 38 17.40 1.53 0.20
N VAL A 39 16.48 1.06 1.05
CA VAL A 39 15.85 1.90 2.09
C VAL A 39 16.88 2.35 3.12
N ARG A 40 17.77 1.45 3.57
CA ARG A 40 18.82 1.75 4.54
C ARG A 40 19.82 2.78 4.00
N ASP A 41 20.24 2.61 2.75
CA ASP A 41 21.19 3.55 2.11
C ASP A 41 20.48 4.86 1.71
N GLY A 42 19.20 4.80 1.32
CA GLY A 42 18.37 5.96 1.05
C GLY A 42 18.04 6.81 2.29
N VAL A 43 17.95 6.23 3.48
CA VAL A 43 17.68 6.96 4.74
C VAL A 43 18.74 8.00 5.03
N ILE A 44 20.02 7.73 4.81
CA ILE A 44 21.10 8.68 5.04
C ILE A 44 20.97 9.87 4.09
N GLY A 45 20.71 9.66 2.81
CA GLY A 45 20.50 10.72 1.83
C GLY A 45 19.29 11.61 2.18
N ARG A 46 18.21 11.01 2.66
CA ARG A 46 16.98 11.71 3.09
C ARG A 46 17.22 12.57 4.33
N VAL A 47 17.95 12.07 5.32
CA VAL A 47 18.33 12.85 6.50
C VAL A 47 19.15 14.08 6.09
N VAL A 48 20.09 13.92 5.17
CA VAL A 48 20.88 15.04 4.62
C VAL A 48 19.99 16.07 3.92
N GLN A 49 19.02 15.65 3.11
CA GLN A 49 18.08 16.54 2.44
C GLN A 49 17.19 17.31 3.43
N VAL A 50 16.61 16.62 4.44
CA VAL A 50 15.79 17.26 5.47
C VAL A 50 16.61 18.28 6.26
N VAL A 51 17.79 17.89 6.74
CA VAL A 51 18.68 18.78 7.51
C VAL A 51 19.11 19.99 6.66
N THR A 52 19.49 19.77 5.40
CA THR A 52 19.85 20.86 4.49
C THR A 52 18.65 21.78 4.22
N GLY A 53 17.46 21.23 3.99
CA GLY A 53 16.23 22.01 3.80
C GLY A 53 15.93 22.92 4.99
N ILE A 54 16.08 22.39 6.22
CA ILE A 54 15.90 23.16 7.46
C ILE A 54 16.96 24.25 7.60
N ILE A 55 18.24 23.92 7.40
CA ILE A 55 19.35 24.87 7.57
C ILE A 55 19.33 25.98 6.51
N THR A 56 19.01 25.63 5.26
CA THR A 56 18.98 26.60 4.14
C THR A 56 17.68 27.37 4.07
N GLY A 57 16.62 26.93 4.76
CA GLY A 57 15.29 27.49 4.67
C GLY A 57 14.56 27.20 3.35
N SER A 58 15.10 26.35 2.45
CA SER A 58 14.45 26.02 1.18
C SER A 58 13.20 25.19 1.40
N LEU A 59 12.05 25.73 1.00
CA LEU A 59 10.76 25.08 1.13
C LEU A 59 10.57 23.99 0.06
N ALA A 60 11.11 24.19 -1.14
CA ALA A 60 11.11 23.20 -2.20
C ALA A 60 11.89 21.95 -1.77
N LEU A 61 13.10 22.11 -1.20
CA LEU A 61 13.89 20.99 -0.70
C LEU A 61 13.23 20.33 0.51
N LEU A 62 12.63 21.09 1.41
CA LEU A 62 11.93 20.57 2.59
C LEU A 62 10.67 19.80 2.20
N SER A 63 9.94 20.24 1.17
CA SER A 63 8.77 19.53 0.63
C SER A 63 9.14 18.17 0.05
N ASP A 64 10.16 18.13 -0.83
CA ASP A 64 10.67 16.91 -1.45
C ASP A 64 11.22 15.93 -0.40
N ALA A 65 12.08 16.42 0.49
CA ALA A 65 12.67 15.62 1.56
C ALA A 65 11.65 15.15 2.59
N GLY A 66 10.66 15.97 2.94
CA GLY A 66 9.58 15.64 3.85
C GLY A 66 8.69 14.51 3.31
N HIS A 67 8.34 14.58 2.03
CA HIS A 67 7.61 13.51 1.33
C HIS A 67 8.39 12.19 1.36
N MET A 68 9.64 12.21 0.93
CA MET A 68 10.49 11.01 0.93
C MET A 68 10.71 10.45 2.34
N ALA A 69 10.82 11.29 3.36
CA ALA A 69 10.97 10.87 4.76
C ALA A 69 9.70 10.17 5.29
N THR A 70 8.52 10.70 4.96
CA THR A 70 7.24 10.06 5.35
C THR A 70 7.07 8.71 4.68
N ASP A 71 7.47 8.55 3.42
CA ASP A 71 7.42 7.26 2.72
C ASP A 71 8.35 6.22 3.34
N ALA A 72 9.57 6.64 3.72
CA ALA A 72 10.49 5.76 4.44
C ALA A 72 9.94 5.33 5.81
N LEU A 73 9.33 6.27 6.55
CA LEU A 73 8.67 5.97 7.82
C LEU A 73 7.48 5.03 7.61
N GLY A 74 6.66 5.27 6.59
CA GLY A 74 5.52 4.43 6.22
C GLY A 74 5.95 3.00 5.92
N LEU A 75 7.00 2.83 5.11
CA LEU A 75 7.57 1.52 4.82
C LEU A 75 8.14 0.85 6.07
N GLY A 76 8.86 1.59 6.92
CA GLY A 76 9.37 1.09 8.20
C GLY A 76 8.26 0.64 9.13
N MET A 77 7.16 1.40 9.23
CA MET A 77 5.99 1.03 10.04
C MET A 77 5.28 -0.21 9.48
N ALA A 78 5.13 -0.31 8.14
CA ALA A 78 4.55 -1.48 7.51
C ALA A 78 5.39 -2.74 7.76
N LEU A 79 6.71 -2.65 7.61
CA LEU A 79 7.64 -3.75 7.94
C LEU A 79 7.55 -4.15 9.42
N ALA A 80 7.51 -3.19 10.33
CA ALA A 80 7.35 -3.44 11.76
C ALA A 80 6.00 -4.12 12.06
N ALA A 81 4.92 -3.67 11.41
CA ALA A 81 3.59 -4.26 11.54
C ALA A 81 3.56 -5.72 11.06
N ILE A 82 4.15 -6.01 9.90
CA ILE A 82 4.26 -7.36 9.33
C ILE A 82 5.08 -8.26 10.26
N GLN A 83 6.21 -7.78 10.78
CA GLN A 83 7.05 -8.53 11.72
C GLN A 83 6.31 -8.77 13.04
N ALA A 84 5.58 -7.79 13.55
CA ALA A 84 4.75 -7.95 14.75
C ALA A 84 3.64 -8.99 14.51
N ALA A 85 2.97 -8.94 13.36
CA ALA A 85 1.93 -9.90 12.99
C ALA A 85 2.50 -11.33 12.86
N SER A 86 3.69 -11.49 12.26
CA SER A 86 4.33 -12.80 12.06
C SER A 86 4.87 -13.43 13.35
N LYS A 87 5.28 -12.60 14.32
CA LYS A 87 5.78 -13.04 15.63
C LYS A 87 4.68 -13.14 16.70
N ALA A 88 3.52 -12.55 16.45
CA ALA A 88 2.41 -12.59 17.39
C ALA A 88 1.96 -14.05 17.56
N ARG A 89 2.04 -14.56 18.80
CA ARG A 89 1.43 -15.83 19.15
C ARG A 89 -0.07 -15.68 19.01
N VAL A 90 -0.73 -16.77 18.58
CA VAL A 90 -2.19 -16.83 18.54
C VAL A 90 -2.72 -16.47 19.93
N HIS A 91 -3.39 -15.32 20.05
CA HIS A 91 -4.00 -14.90 21.30
C HIS A 91 -5.50 -15.21 21.20
N PRO A 92 -6.11 -15.82 22.23
CA PRO A 92 -7.54 -16.22 22.16
C PRO A 92 -8.50 -15.09 21.76
N GLN A 93 -8.16 -13.84 22.09
CA GLN A 93 -8.97 -12.65 21.75
C GLN A 93 -8.63 -12.03 20.39
N ARG A 94 -7.64 -12.57 19.65
CA ARG A 94 -7.18 -12.05 18.34
C ARG A 94 -7.18 -13.16 17.31
N THR A 95 -8.35 -13.64 16.97
CA THR A 95 -8.53 -14.81 16.10
C THR A 95 -7.97 -14.59 14.69
N PHE A 96 -8.02 -13.37 14.17
CA PHE A 96 -7.38 -12.97 12.91
C PHE A 96 -5.95 -12.40 13.09
N GLY A 97 -5.36 -12.50 14.29
CA GLY A 97 -4.00 -11.99 14.54
C GLY A 97 -3.90 -10.46 14.52
N LEU A 98 -2.77 -9.95 14.02
CA LEU A 98 -2.44 -8.52 13.96
C LEU A 98 -2.35 -7.98 12.52
N TYR A 99 -2.97 -8.63 11.56
CA TYR A 99 -2.87 -8.24 10.14
C TYR A 99 -3.28 -6.79 9.87
N ARG A 100 -4.27 -6.25 10.61
CA ARG A 100 -4.72 -4.86 10.43
C ARG A 100 -3.73 -3.80 10.88
N LEU A 101 -2.64 -4.16 11.57
CA LEU A 101 -1.58 -3.20 11.89
C LEU A 101 -0.90 -2.62 10.64
N GLU A 102 -0.79 -3.40 9.57
CA GLU A 102 -0.29 -2.92 8.28
C GLU A 102 -1.18 -1.81 7.72
N ILE A 103 -2.49 -1.98 7.79
CA ILE A 103 -3.48 -1.01 7.31
C ILE A 103 -3.48 0.26 8.17
N LEU A 104 -3.33 0.11 9.49
CA LEU A 104 -3.17 1.26 10.40
C LEU A 104 -1.88 2.02 10.11
N ALA A 105 -0.77 1.33 9.81
CA ALA A 105 0.47 1.96 9.39
C ALA A 105 0.29 2.75 8.09
N ALA A 106 -0.41 2.19 7.10
CA ALA A 106 -0.72 2.88 5.85
C ALA A 106 -1.61 4.13 6.07
N LEU A 107 -2.62 4.04 6.94
CA LEU A 107 -3.45 5.19 7.30
C LEU A 107 -2.63 6.28 7.99
N PHE A 108 -1.76 5.89 8.93
CA PHE A 108 -0.89 6.85 9.63
C PHE A 108 0.08 7.52 8.65
N ASN A 109 0.65 6.77 7.69
CA ASN A 109 1.48 7.35 6.64
C ASN A 109 0.71 8.36 5.78
N ALA A 110 -0.53 8.06 5.40
CA ALA A 110 -1.39 9.01 4.70
C ALA A 110 -1.61 10.31 5.50
N MET A 111 -1.84 10.21 6.81
CA MET A 111 -1.98 11.39 7.68
C MET A 111 -0.68 12.21 7.76
N LEU A 112 0.49 11.55 7.83
CA LEU A 112 1.78 12.24 7.81
C LEU A 112 1.99 12.99 6.48
N LEU A 113 1.66 12.36 5.34
CA LEU A 113 1.73 13.01 4.03
C LEU A 113 0.82 14.24 3.94
N PHE A 114 -0.40 14.17 4.46
CA PHE A 114 -1.29 15.34 4.58
C PHE A 114 -0.70 16.42 5.47
N GLY A 115 -0.09 16.03 6.59
CA GLY A 115 0.57 16.96 7.51
C GLY A 115 1.72 17.71 6.85
N VAL A 116 2.59 16.99 6.12
CA VAL A 116 3.72 17.59 5.38
C VAL A 116 3.20 18.52 4.29
N ALA A 117 2.27 18.05 3.44
CA ALA A 117 1.72 18.88 2.37
C ALA A 117 1.02 20.14 2.93
N GLY A 118 0.22 19.98 3.99
CA GLY A 118 -0.46 21.11 4.65
C GLY A 118 0.52 22.13 5.24
N TYR A 119 1.58 21.64 5.91
CA TYR A 119 2.64 22.51 6.43
C TYR A 119 3.36 23.29 5.32
N VAL A 120 3.74 22.59 4.24
CA VAL A 120 4.43 23.21 3.10
C VAL A 120 3.55 24.28 2.44
N LEU A 121 2.25 23.99 2.24
CA LEU A 121 1.32 24.95 1.63
C LEU A 121 1.11 26.17 2.54
N TYR A 122 0.95 25.95 3.85
CA TYR A 122 0.84 27.04 4.82
C TYR A 122 2.09 27.95 4.79
N GLU A 123 3.26 27.36 4.84
CA GLU A 123 4.54 28.07 4.83
C GLU A 123 4.78 28.79 3.48
N ALA A 124 4.40 28.14 2.36
CA ALA A 124 4.51 28.76 1.03
C ALA A 124 3.68 30.03 0.93
N ILE A 125 2.45 30.02 1.43
CA ILE A 125 1.57 31.20 1.44
C ILE A 125 2.21 32.31 2.29
N GLY A 126 2.74 31.97 3.47
CA GLY A 126 3.41 32.94 4.35
C GLY A 126 4.64 33.60 3.71
N ARG A 127 5.35 32.88 2.86
CA ARG A 127 6.60 33.37 2.19
C ARG A 127 6.36 34.13 0.87
N LEU A 128 5.14 34.20 0.36
CA LEU A 128 4.86 34.91 -0.90
C LEU A 128 5.14 36.42 -0.80
N GLY A 129 5.04 37.01 0.41
CA GLY A 129 5.30 38.43 0.64
C GLY A 129 6.72 38.77 1.14
N ASP A 130 7.35 37.82 1.83
CA ASP A 130 8.65 38.03 2.48
C ASP A 130 9.43 36.69 2.49
N ALA A 131 9.93 36.31 1.33
CA ALA A 131 10.67 35.06 1.20
C ALA A 131 12.09 35.23 1.76
N PRO A 132 12.56 34.32 2.65
CA PRO A 132 13.88 34.39 3.24
C PRO A 132 14.97 34.18 2.18
N ASP A 133 16.15 34.75 2.40
CA ASP A 133 17.34 34.47 1.59
C ASP A 133 17.75 33.00 1.76
N ILE A 134 17.84 32.28 0.66
CA ILE A 134 18.18 30.86 0.65
C ILE A 134 19.62 30.67 0.14
N ALA A 135 20.38 29.84 0.81
CA ALA A 135 21.67 29.41 0.31
C ALA A 135 21.50 28.46 -0.89
N SER A 136 21.42 29.02 -2.10
CA SER A 136 21.13 28.28 -3.34
C SER A 136 22.14 27.16 -3.64
N THR A 137 23.43 27.36 -3.34
CA THR A 137 24.48 26.38 -3.64
C THR A 137 24.31 25.04 -2.87
N PRO A 138 24.10 25.01 -1.54
CA PRO A 138 23.82 23.76 -0.83
C PRO A 138 22.55 23.08 -1.32
N VAL A 139 21.47 23.83 -1.60
CA VAL A 139 20.21 23.30 -2.13
C VAL A 139 20.43 22.63 -3.49
N LEU A 140 21.20 23.29 -4.38
CA LEU A 140 21.53 22.75 -5.70
C LEU A 140 22.33 21.44 -5.59
N ILE A 141 23.38 21.42 -4.75
CA ILE A 141 24.22 20.23 -4.55
C ILE A 141 23.37 19.05 -4.05
N VAL A 142 22.57 19.27 -3.01
CA VAL A 142 21.74 18.21 -2.40
C VAL A 142 20.61 17.77 -3.35
N GLY A 143 20.01 18.70 -4.10
CA GLY A 143 19.03 18.38 -5.14
C GLY A 143 19.62 17.52 -6.26
N ILE A 144 20.83 17.82 -6.74
CA ILE A 144 21.52 17.00 -7.75
C ILE A 144 21.85 15.61 -7.21
N LEU A 145 22.34 15.50 -5.97
CA LEU A 145 22.61 14.21 -5.33
C LEU A 145 21.33 13.38 -5.21
N GLY A 146 20.23 14.00 -4.78
CA GLY A 146 18.91 13.35 -4.71
C GLY A 146 18.45 12.86 -6.08
N LEU A 147 18.58 13.68 -7.12
CA LEU A 147 18.23 13.30 -8.48
C LEU A 147 19.07 12.11 -8.98
N ILE A 148 20.40 12.10 -8.72
CA ILE A 148 21.27 10.99 -9.11
C ILE A 148 20.81 9.67 -8.46
N VAL A 149 20.51 9.69 -7.16
CA VAL A 149 20.01 8.51 -6.43
C VAL A 149 18.69 8.02 -7.03
N ASN A 150 17.76 8.94 -7.30
CA ASN A 150 16.46 8.61 -7.91
C ASN A 150 16.62 8.07 -9.34
N VAL A 151 17.55 8.61 -10.15
CA VAL A 151 17.86 8.07 -11.50
C VAL A 151 18.40 6.65 -11.41
N ILE A 152 19.31 6.38 -10.47
CA ILE A 152 19.83 5.02 -10.26
C ILE A 152 18.68 4.07 -9.87
N ALA A 153 17.86 4.44 -8.89
CA ALA A 153 16.70 3.66 -8.47
C ALA A 153 15.71 3.41 -9.63
N PHE A 154 15.43 4.44 -10.43
CA PHE A 154 14.59 4.35 -11.63
C PHE A 154 15.14 3.35 -12.64
N MET A 155 16.44 3.39 -12.92
CA MET A 155 17.08 2.46 -13.87
C MET A 155 17.00 1.02 -13.36
N LEU A 156 17.20 0.79 -12.07
CA LEU A 156 17.12 -0.53 -11.45
C LEU A 156 15.69 -1.10 -11.48
N LEU A 157 14.68 -0.26 -11.22
CA LEU A 157 13.28 -0.69 -11.21
C LEU A 157 12.70 -0.90 -12.62
N ARG A 158 13.26 -0.22 -13.64
CA ARG A 158 12.74 -0.25 -15.01
C ARG A 158 12.63 -1.65 -15.59
N ALA A 159 13.60 -2.54 -15.31
CA ALA A 159 13.62 -3.90 -15.84
C ALA A 159 12.43 -4.73 -15.30
N GLY A 160 12.14 -4.62 -14.01
CA GLY A 160 11.08 -5.40 -13.34
C GLY A 160 9.69 -4.76 -13.40
N SER A 161 9.56 -3.47 -13.79
CA SER A 161 8.28 -2.75 -13.78
C SER A 161 7.23 -3.33 -14.73
N LYS A 162 7.63 -4.13 -15.72
CA LYS A 162 6.73 -4.82 -16.66
C LYS A 162 6.24 -6.18 -16.15
N GLU A 163 6.88 -6.72 -15.11
CA GLU A 163 6.61 -8.07 -14.62
C GLU A 163 5.71 -8.09 -13.37
N SER A 164 5.61 -6.98 -12.64
CA SER A 164 4.84 -6.90 -11.40
C SER A 164 4.19 -5.53 -11.23
N LEU A 165 2.90 -5.51 -10.86
CA LEU A 165 2.16 -4.29 -10.52
C LEU A 165 2.80 -3.53 -9.35
N ASN A 166 3.38 -4.24 -8.38
CA ASN A 166 4.08 -3.62 -7.26
C ASN A 166 5.35 -2.89 -7.71
N LEU A 167 6.13 -3.49 -8.63
CA LEU A 167 7.31 -2.85 -9.19
C LEU A 167 6.93 -1.68 -10.11
N GLN A 168 5.80 -1.79 -10.82
CA GLN A 168 5.25 -0.68 -11.59
C GLN A 168 4.86 0.51 -10.69
N GLY A 169 4.24 0.23 -9.54
CA GLY A 169 3.93 1.25 -8.54
C GLY A 169 5.19 1.96 -8.02
N ALA A 170 6.19 1.19 -7.60
CA ALA A 170 7.48 1.73 -7.14
C ALA A 170 8.22 2.53 -8.23
N TYR A 171 8.14 2.08 -9.49
CA TYR A 171 8.70 2.80 -10.63
C TYR A 171 8.07 4.17 -10.85
N LEU A 172 6.73 4.25 -10.78
CA LEU A 172 6.00 5.51 -10.90
C LEU A 172 6.27 6.45 -9.71
N GLU A 173 6.48 5.89 -8.53
CA GLU A 173 6.86 6.63 -7.34
C GLU A 173 8.22 7.30 -7.49
N VAL A 174 9.24 6.53 -7.86
CA VAL A 174 10.59 7.06 -8.11
C VAL A 174 10.59 8.11 -9.24
N LEU A 175 9.73 7.93 -10.26
CA LEU A 175 9.56 8.93 -11.31
C LEU A 175 9.00 10.26 -10.75
N SER A 176 8.05 10.19 -9.82
CA SER A 176 7.50 11.38 -9.15
C SER A 176 8.56 12.08 -8.29
N ASP A 177 9.39 11.30 -7.57
CA ASP A 177 10.49 11.82 -6.76
C ASP A 177 11.58 12.50 -7.64
N MET A 178 11.84 11.94 -8.83
CA MET A 178 12.72 12.60 -9.81
C MET A 178 12.17 13.96 -10.25
N LEU A 179 10.88 14.08 -10.50
CA LEU A 179 10.24 15.34 -10.87
C LEU A 179 10.32 16.36 -9.73
N GLY A 180 10.13 15.93 -8.48
CA GLY A 180 10.35 16.75 -7.28
C GLY A 180 11.78 17.29 -7.21
N SER A 181 12.77 16.40 -7.31
CA SER A 181 14.20 16.76 -7.31
C SER A 181 14.58 17.72 -8.45
N VAL A 182 14.01 17.53 -9.65
CA VAL A 182 14.18 18.48 -10.77
C VAL A 182 13.58 19.83 -10.42
N GLY A 183 12.40 19.87 -9.80
CA GLY A 183 11.79 21.11 -9.32
C GLY A 183 12.70 21.87 -8.34
N VAL A 184 13.27 21.17 -7.36
CA VAL A 184 14.23 21.74 -6.38
C VAL A 184 15.45 22.33 -7.08
N ILE A 185 16.03 21.62 -8.07
CA ILE A 185 17.19 22.09 -8.85
C ILE A 185 16.83 23.36 -9.64
N ILE A 186 15.65 23.38 -10.29
CA ILE A 186 15.17 24.55 -11.02
C ILE A 186 15.03 25.75 -10.08
N ALA A 187 14.41 25.55 -8.90
CA ALA A 187 14.26 26.60 -7.89
C ALA A 187 15.63 27.18 -7.49
N ALA A 188 16.61 26.31 -7.18
CA ALA A 188 17.96 26.73 -6.77
C ALA A 188 18.70 27.48 -7.87
N ILE A 189 18.60 27.04 -9.14
CA ILE A 189 19.23 27.70 -10.28
C ILE A 189 18.60 29.07 -10.53
N VAL A 190 17.27 29.13 -10.61
CA VAL A 190 16.56 30.40 -10.87
C VAL A 190 16.85 31.40 -9.76
N TRP A 191 16.80 30.98 -8.50
CA TRP A 191 17.20 31.82 -7.37
C TRP A 191 18.64 32.31 -7.50
N GLY A 192 19.58 31.40 -7.76
CA GLY A 192 21.03 31.75 -7.85
C GLY A 192 21.35 32.73 -8.99
N ILE A 193 20.58 32.76 -10.08
CA ILE A 193 20.82 33.64 -11.24
C ILE A 193 20.03 34.95 -11.12
N THR A 194 18.77 34.89 -10.68
CA THR A 194 17.84 36.02 -10.74
C THR A 194 17.62 36.72 -9.39
N GLY A 195 17.91 36.01 -8.27
CA GLY A 195 17.56 36.48 -6.93
C GLY A 195 16.04 36.44 -6.64
N TRP A 196 15.23 35.75 -7.45
CA TRP A 196 13.77 35.69 -7.30
C TRP A 196 13.39 34.78 -6.14
N ALA A 197 13.23 35.35 -4.97
CA ALA A 197 12.98 34.64 -3.72
C ALA A 197 11.66 33.83 -3.71
N TRP A 198 10.65 34.23 -4.48
CA TRP A 198 9.34 33.56 -4.54
C TRP A 198 9.35 32.22 -5.28
N VAL A 199 10.41 31.90 -6.05
CA VAL A 199 10.45 30.64 -6.86
C VAL A 199 10.47 29.42 -5.98
N ASP A 200 11.25 29.43 -4.89
CA ASP A 200 11.34 28.30 -3.95
C ASP A 200 10.01 27.97 -3.26
N PRO A 201 9.28 28.92 -2.62
CA PRO A 201 7.98 28.62 -2.06
C PRO A 201 6.94 28.18 -3.10
N VAL A 202 6.99 28.71 -4.32
CA VAL A 202 6.08 28.27 -5.39
C VAL A 202 6.36 26.82 -5.80
N ILE A 203 7.62 26.46 -6.02
CA ILE A 203 8.00 25.07 -6.35
C ILE A 203 7.68 24.15 -5.17
N GLY A 204 7.96 24.56 -3.93
CA GLY A 204 7.59 23.81 -2.74
C GLY A 204 6.08 23.56 -2.66
N ALA A 205 5.26 24.58 -2.94
CA ALA A 205 3.80 24.46 -2.99
C ALA A 205 3.33 23.50 -4.09
N VAL A 206 3.93 23.58 -5.28
CA VAL A 206 3.61 22.66 -6.39
C VAL A 206 3.91 21.21 -5.98
N ILE A 207 5.07 20.93 -5.41
CA ILE A 207 5.41 19.61 -4.90
C ILE A 207 4.39 19.18 -3.83
N GLY A 208 4.05 20.04 -2.86
CA GLY A 208 3.07 19.78 -1.82
C GLY A 208 1.69 19.43 -2.37
N VAL A 209 1.21 20.16 -3.40
CA VAL A 209 -0.07 19.85 -4.08
C VAL A 209 -0.01 18.50 -4.80
N PHE A 210 1.14 18.16 -5.40
CA PHE A 210 1.33 16.86 -6.07
C PHE A 210 1.26 15.66 -5.14
N ILE A 211 1.58 15.84 -3.85
CA ILE A 211 1.51 14.80 -2.82
C ILE A 211 0.06 14.50 -2.42
N LEU A 212 -0.84 15.50 -2.41
CA LEU A 212 -2.20 15.37 -1.88
C LEU A 212 -3.05 14.26 -2.53
N PRO A 213 -3.10 14.11 -3.87
CA PRO A 213 -3.88 13.04 -4.50
C PRO A 213 -3.42 11.64 -4.10
N ARG A 214 -2.11 11.46 -3.88
CA ARG A 214 -1.52 10.21 -3.43
C ARG A 214 -1.89 9.93 -1.98
N ALA A 215 -1.71 10.89 -1.09
CA ALA A 215 -2.11 10.79 0.32
C ALA A 215 -3.61 10.47 0.46
N TRP A 216 -4.45 11.13 -0.36
CA TRP A 216 -5.89 10.86 -0.39
C TRP A 216 -6.20 9.41 -0.81
N ARG A 217 -5.57 8.92 -1.88
CA ARG A 217 -5.77 7.55 -2.36
C ARG A 217 -5.39 6.54 -1.29
N LEU A 218 -4.17 6.68 -0.72
CA LEU A 218 -3.67 5.81 0.32
C LEU A 218 -4.60 5.82 1.56
N GLY A 219 -4.98 7.00 2.04
CA GLY A 219 -5.88 7.15 3.18
C GLY A 219 -7.26 6.55 2.93
N ARG A 220 -7.83 6.79 1.74
CA ARG A 220 -9.13 6.24 1.35
C ARG A 220 -9.10 4.71 1.28
N GLU A 221 -8.05 4.13 0.70
CA GLU A 221 -7.89 2.66 0.61
C GLU A 221 -7.74 2.04 2.00
N ALA A 222 -6.91 2.62 2.86
CA ALA A 222 -6.76 2.16 4.23
C ALA A 222 -8.08 2.25 5.02
N LEU A 223 -8.81 3.36 4.89
CA LEU A 223 -10.13 3.51 5.53
C LEU A 223 -11.14 2.48 5.03
N ARG A 224 -11.19 2.21 3.72
CA ARG A 224 -12.10 1.18 3.18
C ARG A 224 -11.86 -0.19 3.82
N VAL A 225 -10.60 -0.58 4.00
CA VAL A 225 -10.25 -1.83 4.67
C VAL A 225 -10.65 -1.82 6.15
N LEU A 226 -10.43 -0.70 6.86
CA LEU A 226 -10.77 -0.58 8.27
C LEU A 226 -12.28 -0.60 8.54
N VAL A 227 -13.07 0.03 7.66
CA VAL A 227 -14.55 0.00 7.74
C VAL A 227 -15.16 -1.26 7.11
N GLN A 228 -14.32 -2.24 6.74
CA GLN A 228 -14.76 -3.52 6.16
C GLN A 228 -15.57 -3.38 4.86
N ALA A 229 -15.31 -2.34 4.08
CA ALA A 229 -15.92 -2.20 2.77
C ALA A 229 -15.44 -3.31 1.83
N ALA A 230 -16.36 -3.79 1.00
CA ALA A 230 -16.01 -4.78 -0.01
C ALA A 230 -14.94 -4.24 -0.99
N PRO A 231 -14.01 -5.10 -1.44
CA PRO A 231 -13.00 -4.71 -2.43
C PRO A 231 -13.66 -4.13 -3.69
N ALA A 232 -13.18 -2.95 -4.13
CA ALA A 232 -13.78 -2.25 -5.28
C ALA A 232 -13.69 -3.04 -6.60
N ARG A 233 -12.80 -4.03 -6.68
CA ARG A 233 -12.59 -4.90 -7.85
C ARG A 233 -13.64 -6.02 -7.96
N LEU A 234 -14.38 -6.30 -6.88
CA LEU A 234 -15.34 -7.40 -6.83
C LEU A 234 -16.76 -6.90 -7.14
N ASP A 235 -17.42 -7.59 -8.04
CA ASP A 235 -18.84 -7.42 -8.30
C ASP A 235 -19.62 -8.39 -7.39
N LEU A 236 -20.20 -7.85 -6.31
CA LEU A 236 -20.97 -8.63 -5.34
C LEU A 236 -22.25 -9.20 -5.96
N GLY A 237 -22.86 -8.49 -6.91
CA GLY A 237 -24.06 -8.98 -7.61
C GLY A 237 -23.75 -10.21 -8.46
N ALA A 238 -22.65 -10.16 -9.22
CA ALA A 238 -22.19 -11.32 -10.00
C ALA A 238 -21.79 -12.49 -9.09
N MET A 239 -21.17 -12.22 -7.93
CA MET A 239 -20.82 -13.25 -6.96
C MET A 239 -22.05 -13.91 -6.38
N GLN A 240 -23.04 -13.14 -5.94
CA GLN A 240 -24.31 -13.65 -5.41
C GLN A 240 -25.06 -14.47 -6.46
N ALA A 241 -25.14 -13.98 -7.71
CA ALA A 241 -25.76 -14.69 -8.81
C ALA A 241 -25.02 -16.02 -9.12
N GLY A 242 -23.69 -16.02 -9.08
CA GLY A 242 -22.88 -17.23 -9.25
C GLY A 242 -23.15 -18.29 -8.17
N LEU A 243 -23.23 -17.88 -6.91
CA LEU A 243 -23.57 -18.78 -5.79
C LEU A 243 -24.99 -19.30 -5.92
N ALA A 244 -25.96 -18.46 -6.30
CA ALA A 244 -27.35 -18.87 -6.51
C ALA A 244 -27.54 -19.82 -7.71
N ALA A 245 -26.63 -19.82 -8.67
CA ALA A 245 -26.66 -20.71 -9.82
C ALA A 245 -26.17 -22.15 -9.50
N ILE A 246 -25.61 -22.40 -8.31
CA ILE A 246 -25.18 -23.74 -7.89
C ILE A 246 -26.40 -24.63 -7.74
N GLY A 247 -26.33 -25.83 -8.31
CA GLY A 247 -27.45 -26.79 -8.29
C GLY A 247 -27.89 -27.13 -6.88
N GLY A 248 -29.18 -26.93 -6.59
CA GLY A 248 -29.77 -27.17 -5.28
C GLY A 248 -29.84 -25.95 -4.37
N VAL A 249 -29.15 -24.86 -4.69
CA VAL A 249 -29.28 -23.58 -3.98
C VAL A 249 -30.59 -22.91 -4.39
N VAL A 250 -31.40 -22.51 -3.43
CA VAL A 250 -32.68 -21.81 -3.64
C VAL A 250 -32.59 -20.34 -3.26
N ASP A 251 -31.65 -19.98 -2.40
CA ASP A 251 -31.46 -18.60 -1.95
C ASP A 251 -30.01 -18.36 -1.44
N VAL A 252 -29.52 -17.14 -1.58
CA VAL A 252 -28.23 -16.69 -1.06
C VAL A 252 -28.44 -15.36 -0.34
N HIS A 253 -28.18 -15.34 0.95
CA HIS A 253 -28.33 -14.15 1.79
C HIS A 253 -27.14 -13.98 2.75
N ASP A 254 -27.07 -12.84 3.44
CA ASP A 254 -25.98 -12.47 4.35
C ASP A 254 -24.59 -12.61 3.70
N LEU A 255 -24.50 -12.22 2.41
CA LEU A 255 -23.22 -12.20 1.70
C LEU A 255 -22.42 -10.98 2.13
N HIS A 256 -21.40 -11.20 2.94
CA HIS A 256 -20.45 -10.18 3.36
C HIS A 256 -19.07 -10.50 2.80
N VAL A 257 -18.42 -9.48 2.23
CA VAL A 257 -17.07 -9.60 1.69
C VAL A 257 -16.26 -8.39 2.15
N TRP A 258 -15.07 -8.62 2.70
CA TRP A 258 -14.18 -7.56 3.13
C TRP A 258 -12.72 -7.93 2.95
N THR A 259 -11.85 -6.93 2.92
CA THR A 259 -10.39 -7.12 2.94
C THR A 259 -9.92 -7.15 4.40
N LEU A 260 -9.18 -8.17 4.79
CA LEU A 260 -8.54 -8.27 6.11
C LEU A 260 -7.20 -7.53 6.13
N THR A 261 -6.36 -7.79 5.14
CA THR A 261 -5.07 -7.14 4.88
C THR A 261 -4.75 -7.25 3.39
N SER A 262 -3.63 -6.71 2.93
CA SER A 262 -3.22 -6.76 1.52
C SER A 262 -3.30 -8.20 0.97
N ASP A 263 -3.98 -8.37 -0.15
CA ASP A 263 -4.18 -9.64 -0.86
C ASP A 263 -4.91 -10.75 -0.05
N MET A 264 -5.62 -10.38 1.04
CA MET A 264 -6.41 -11.33 1.83
C MET A 264 -7.85 -10.83 1.97
N GLU A 265 -8.72 -11.33 1.10
CA GLU A 265 -10.15 -11.14 1.20
C GLU A 265 -10.80 -12.28 1.97
N VAL A 266 -11.86 -11.93 2.71
CA VAL A 266 -12.67 -12.86 3.50
C VAL A 266 -14.12 -12.71 3.04
N ALA A 267 -14.84 -13.85 2.96
CA ALA A 267 -16.25 -13.84 2.68
C ALA A 267 -17.03 -14.68 3.71
N THR A 268 -18.26 -14.25 4.00
CA THR A 268 -19.27 -15.06 4.66
C THR A 268 -20.56 -15.03 3.84
N ALA A 269 -21.28 -16.13 3.77
CA ALA A 269 -22.59 -16.18 3.13
C ALA A 269 -23.42 -17.32 3.69
N HIS A 270 -24.74 -17.17 3.62
CA HIS A 270 -25.71 -18.22 3.88
C HIS A 270 -26.28 -18.73 2.55
N LEU A 271 -26.30 -20.05 2.39
CA LEU A 271 -26.77 -20.74 1.20
C LEU A 271 -27.94 -21.65 1.61
N ARG A 272 -29.16 -21.25 1.28
CA ARG A 272 -30.34 -22.07 1.53
C ARG A 272 -30.51 -23.07 0.38
N VAL A 273 -30.66 -24.35 0.72
CA VAL A 273 -30.70 -25.44 -0.27
C VAL A 273 -32.01 -26.21 -0.20
N ALA A 274 -32.49 -26.67 -1.36
CA ALA A 274 -33.69 -27.47 -1.48
C ALA A 274 -33.57 -28.80 -0.69
N ALA A 275 -34.70 -29.34 -0.23
CA ALA A 275 -34.75 -30.61 0.48
C ALA A 275 -34.12 -31.75 -0.36
N GLY A 276 -33.26 -32.55 0.27
CA GLY A 276 -32.56 -33.66 -0.38
C GLY A 276 -31.30 -33.28 -1.14
N THR A 277 -30.89 -31.99 -1.14
CA THR A 277 -29.64 -31.55 -1.72
C THR A 277 -28.45 -31.99 -0.88
N ASP A 278 -27.36 -32.42 -1.52
CA ASP A 278 -26.10 -32.73 -0.83
C ASP A 278 -25.42 -31.40 -0.42
N SER A 279 -25.57 -31.02 0.84
CA SER A 279 -25.02 -29.80 1.41
C SER A 279 -23.47 -29.73 1.33
N HIS A 280 -22.81 -30.91 1.35
CA HIS A 280 -21.36 -30.97 1.24
C HIS A 280 -20.88 -30.63 -0.18
N ALA A 281 -21.56 -31.17 -1.19
CA ALA A 281 -21.30 -30.89 -2.58
C ALA A 281 -21.53 -29.38 -2.92
N VAL A 282 -22.59 -28.78 -2.37
CA VAL A 282 -22.88 -27.34 -2.51
C VAL A 282 -21.77 -26.53 -1.87
N LEU A 283 -21.34 -26.87 -0.65
CA LEU A 283 -20.26 -26.18 0.05
C LEU A 283 -18.94 -26.20 -0.75
N ASP A 284 -18.57 -27.36 -1.31
CA ASP A 284 -17.35 -27.50 -2.09
C ASP A 284 -17.40 -26.68 -3.39
N GLN A 285 -18.54 -26.69 -4.10
CA GLN A 285 -18.76 -25.90 -5.31
C GLN A 285 -18.70 -24.39 -5.02
N ALA A 286 -19.37 -23.94 -3.94
CA ALA A 286 -19.38 -22.55 -3.54
C ALA A 286 -17.96 -22.05 -3.17
N ARG A 287 -17.19 -22.86 -2.42
CA ARG A 287 -15.80 -22.54 -2.10
C ARG A 287 -14.91 -22.49 -3.34
N ALA A 288 -15.07 -23.42 -4.26
CA ALA A 288 -14.34 -23.41 -5.52
C ALA A 288 -14.66 -22.17 -6.36
N LEU A 289 -15.96 -21.81 -6.48
CA LEU A 289 -16.40 -20.62 -7.19
C LEU A 289 -15.75 -19.34 -6.61
N LEU A 290 -15.80 -19.17 -5.29
CA LEU A 290 -15.21 -18.01 -4.61
C LEU A 290 -13.70 -17.96 -4.80
N ALA A 291 -13.00 -19.09 -4.73
CA ALA A 291 -11.56 -19.15 -4.91
C ALA A 291 -11.15 -18.91 -6.38
N ASP A 292 -11.78 -19.59 -7.33
CA ASP A 292 -11.32 -19.62 -8.72
C ASP A 292 -11.77 -18.37 -9.51
N GLN A 293 -12.98 -17.86 -9.27
CA GLN A 293 -13.52 -16.71 -9.99
C GLN A 293 -13.25 -15.38 -9.30
N HIS A 294 -13.18 -15.36 -7.97
CA HIS A 294 -13.08 -14.12 -7.18
C HIS A 294 -11.80 -13.99 -6.37
N GLY A 295 -10.97 -15.06 -6.31
CA GLY A 295 -9.71 -15.09 -5.56
C GLY A 295 -9.89 -15.13 -4.04
N ILE A 296 -11.10 -15.44 -3.54
CA ILE A 296 -11.41 -15.51 -2.11
C ILE A 296 -11.13 -16.91 -1.62
N THR A 297 -10.01 -17.11 -0.96
CA THR A 297 -9.61 -18.43 -0.41
C THR A 297 -10.05 -18.65 1.03
N HIS A 298 -10.46 -17.59 1.74
CA HIS A 298 -10.95 -17.64 3.11
C HIS A 298 -12.44 -17.31 3.15
N ALA A 299 -13.28 -18.33 3.01
CA ALA A 299 -14.72 -18.18 3.07
C ALA A 299 -15.32 -19.07 4.18
N THR A 300 -16.25 -18.51 4.95
CA THR A 300 -17.11 -19.23 5.88
C THR A 300 -18.52 -19.25 5.31
N LEU A 301 -18.98 -20.43 4.93
CA LEU A 301 -20.28 -20.61 4.30
C LEU A 301 -21.17 -21.46 5.20
N GLN A 302 -22.38 -20.99 5.46
CA GLN A 302 -23.41 -21.73 6.16
C GLN A 302 -24.38 -22.27 5.12
N VAL A 303 -24.54 -23.60 5.08
CA VAL A 303 -25.53 -24.26 4.19
C VAL A 303 -26.74 -24.63 5.03
N GLU A 304 -27.88 -24.08 4.66
CA GLU A 304 -29.11 -24.17 5.41
C GLU A 304 -30.16 -24.98 4.65
N PRO A 305 -30.96 -25.83 5.34
CA PRO A 305 -32.12 -26.47 4.70
C PRO A 305 -33.21 -25.43 4.40
N ASP A 306 -34.08 -25.74 3.43
CA ASP A 306 -35.12 -24.82 2.92
C ASP A 306 -36.17 -24.44 3.99
N ASP A 307 -36.37 -25.28 5.00
CA ASP A 307 -37.25 -25.05 6.14
C ASP A 307 -36.59 -24.34 7.31
N HIS A 308 -35.33 -23.90 7.17
CA HIS A 308 -34.64 -23.13 8.19
C HIS A 308 -35.22 -21.72 8.31
N HIS A 309 -35.68 -21.36 9.51
CA HIS A 309 -36.20 -20.04 9.83
C HIS A 309 -35.37 -19.42 10.97
N GLY A 310 -34.98 -18.17 10.84
CA GLY A 310 -34.29 -17.44 11.91
C GLY A 310 -32.96 -16.80 11.51
N CYS A 311 -32.51 -17.00 10.29
CA CYS A 311 -31.41 -16.22 9.70
C CYS A 311 -32.01 -15.17 8.76
N GLU A 312 -32.76 -14.21 9.30
CA GLU A 312 -33.26 -13.07 8.54
C GLU A 312 -32.13 -12.01 8.43
N GLU A 313 -32.05 -11.37 7.26
CA GLU A 313 -31.12 -10.25 7.08
C GLU A 313 -31.35 -9.21 8.17
N VAL A 314 -30.32 -8.89 8.92
CA VAL A 314 -30.36 -7.78 9.87
C VAL A 314 -30.40 -6.49 9.06
N THR A 315 -31.55 -5.84 9.01
CA THR A 315 -31.67 -4.49 8.46
C THR A 315 -30.93 -3.51 9.38
N TRP A 316 -29.79 -3.01 8.93
CA TRP A 316 -28.98 -2.01 9.63
C TRP A 316 -29.54 -0.61 9.44
#